data_e165ef715d9bfec3205289a2d6dd9803
#
_entry.id   e165ef715d9bfec3205289a2d6dd9803
#
_cell.length_a   1.000
_cell.length_b   1.000
_cell.length_c   1.000
_cell.angle_alpha   90.00
_cell.angle_beta   90.00
_cell.angle_gamma   90.00
#
_symmetry.space_group_name_H-M   'P 1'
#
loop_
_entity.id
_entity.type
_entity.pdbx_description
1 polymer ?
#
loop_
_entity_poly.entity_id
_entity_poly.type
_entity_poly.pdbx_seq_one_letter_code
_entity_poly.pdbx_strand_id
1 'polypeptide(L)'
;MKNILDKIFFRFNNLDHISQNIKALSKNTPVKKIFDAINFYSSDSEIRFVGGCVRKIINNENVDDIDLATNLEPEEVCKALKKNNIKYYETGLDHGTITSLIDNYKFEITTLREDVLTDGRHAKVKFSRDWKKDASRRDFTINCIYSDRDGNLFDPYEGKKDLEAGYINFIGDPDKRIKEDYLRILRYLRFFLNYSKQTHSQEIISKLKINIDGISKLSKERLLDELKKIFKLKTLEKLSQDQKSKDLIKLIFPELKNISVFSKLDTNKKKELKNNDFIFFLSLMIIDGTDNSDYFLYKFNISNQNKKRIKIIDNFFKNKLGSNTFSEKKMNKIFYYEGKQAVIDILNFKMIKSKKFDQNLFELLTLYRNKLKPKMPIGADILMTKFQIPEGKQLGLKLKMIEEEWVNNDFQISEQQVKNIINI
;
A
#
# COMPACT_ATOMS: atom_id res chain seq x y z
N MET A 1 -33.58 -34.43 -5.75
CA MET A 1 -32.49 -35.04 -4.96
C MET A 1 -31.08 -34.68 -5.43
N LYS A 2 -30.78 -34.52 -6.73
CA LYS A 2 -29.43 -34.08 -7.20
C LYS A 2 -28.96 -32.74 -6.63
N ASN A 3 -29.84 -31.73 -6.49
CA ASN A 3 -29.45 -30.37 -6.03
C ASN A 3 -29.02 -30.23 -4.54
N ILE A 4 -29.36 -31.20 -3.69
CA ILE A 4 -29.00 -31.16 -2.27
C ILE A 4 -27.62 -31.81 -2.05
N LEU A 5 -27.36 -32.90 -2.76
CA LEU A 5 -26.07 -33.59 -2.72
C LEU A 5 -24.97 -32.74 -3.31
N ASP A 6 -25.20 -32.03 -4.43
CA ASP A 6 -24.23 -31.12 -5.03
C ASP A 6 -23.88 -29.94 -4.08
N LYS A 7 -24.86 -29.39 -3.33
CA LYS A 7 -24.61 -28.36 -2.31
C LYS A 7 -23.82 -28.90 -1.12
N ILE A 8 -24.03 -30.16 -0.74
CA ILE A 8 -23.28 -30.79 0.36
C ILE A 8 -21.84 -31.09 -0.10
N PHE A 9 -21.66 -31.65 -1.29
CA PHE A 9 -20.33 -31.91 -1.85
C PHE A 9 -19.52 -30.61 -2.11
N PHE A 10 -20.17 -29.54 -2.57
CA PHE A 10 -19.52 -28.22 -2.71
C PHE A 10 -19.11 -27.62 -1.35
N ARG A 11 -19.89 -27.84 -0.29
CA ARG A 11 -19.55 -27.43 1.08
C ARG A 11 -18.38 -28.23 1.66
N PHE A 12 -18.33 -29.54 1.43
CA PHE A 12 -17.22 -30.40 1.88
C PHE A 12 -15.90 -30.04 1.14
N ASN A 13 -15.95 -29.83 -0.18
CA ASN A 13 -14.77 -29.44 -0.95
C ASN A 13 -14.21 -28.07 -0.52
N ASN A 14 -15.04 -27.08 -0.16
CA ASN A 14 -14.57 -25.77 0.31
C ASN A 14 -13.96 -25.81 1.73
N LEU A 15 -14.49 -26.64 2.64
CA LEU A 15 -13.91 -26.83 3.97
C LEU A 15 -12.56 -27.54 3.88
N ASP A 16 -12.44 -28.52 3.01
CA ASP A 16 -11.20 -29.25 2.77
C ASP A 16 -10.11 -28.32 2.21
N HIS A 17 -10.45 -27.44 1.27
CA HIS A 17 -9.52 -26.48 0.68
C HIS A 17 -8.96 -25.46 1.70
N ILE A 18 -9.80 -24.89 2.59
CA ILE A 18 -9.36 -23.97 3.64
C ILE A 18 -8.42 -24.69 4.62
N SER A 19 -8.81 -25.88 5.07
CA SER A 19 -7.99 -26.70 5.97
C SER A 19 -6.65 -27.07 5.31
N GLN A 20 -6.65 -27.47 4.04
CA GLN A 20 -5.42 -27.74 3.28
C GLN A 20 -4.50 -26.51 3.20
N ASN A 21 -5.03 -25.33 2.90
CA ASN A 21 -4.26 -24.11 2.82
C ASN A 21 -3.70 -23.66 4.18
N ILE A 22 -4.46 -23.80 5.27
CA ILE A 22 -3.97 -23.54 6.63
C ILE A 22 -2.85 -24.51 7.00
N LYS A 23 -3.02 -25.82 6.74
CA LYS A 23 -1.97 -26.82 6.96
C LYS A 23 -0.74 -26.54 6.10
N ALA A 24 -0.92 -26.12 4.85
CA ALA A 24 0.18 -25.72 3.98
C ALA A 24 0.92 -24.49 4.53
N LEU A 25 0.20 -23.47 5.02
CA LEU A 25 0.82 -22.31 5.68
C LEU A 25 1.63 -22.75 6.90
N SER A 26 1.08 -23.61 7.75
CA SER A 26 1.75 -24.15 8.93
C SER A 26 2.98 -25.01 8.60
N LYS A 27 2.97 -25.70 7.44
CA LYS A 27 4.10 -26.53 6.99
C LYS A 27 5.21 -25.70 6.33
N ASN A 28 4.82 -24.67 5.54
CA ASN A 28 5.76 -23.88 4.73
C ASN A 28 6.37 -22.70 5.49
N THR A 29 5.92 -22.44 6.72
CA THR A 29 6.45 -21.39 7.57
C THR A 29 6.85 -21.96 8.93
N PRO A 30 7.77 -21.30 9.67
CA PRO A 30 8.16 -21.76 11.00
C PRO A 30 7.10 -21.50 12.09
N VAL A 31 5.86 -21.11 11.72
CA VAL A 31 4.77 -20.81 12.67
C VAL A 31 4.45 -21.97 13.60
N LYS A 32 4.68 -23.21 13.16
CA LYS A 32 4.50 -24.41 13.99
C LYS A 32 5.25 -24.32 15.31
N LYS A 33 6.48 -23.75 15.32
CA LYS A 33 7.27 -23.56 16.54
C LYS A 33 6.53 -22.68 17.56
N ILE A 34 5.81 -21.66 17.08
CA ILE A 34 5.02 -20.75 17.93
C ILE A 34 3.77 -21.48 18.46
N PHE A 35 3.05 -22.21 17.59
CA PHE A 35 1.90 -23.00 18.01
C PHE A 35 2.27 -24.01 19.10
N ASP A 36 3.38 -24.74 18.91
CA ASP A 36 3.85 -25.73 19.88
C ASP A 36 4.28 -25.04 21.18
N ALA A 37 5.01 -23.92 21.13
CA ALA A 37 5.44 -23.18 22.31
C ALA A 37 4.27 -22.67 23.16
N ILE A 38 3.20 -22.18 22.54
CA ILE A 38 2.05 -21.64 23.23
C ILE A 38 1.12 -22.78 23.71
N ASN A 39 0.76 -23.74 22.84
CA ASN A 39 -0.19 -24.79 23.18
C ASN A 39 0.35 -25.75 24.25
N PHE A 40 1.67 -25.88 24.40
CA PHE A 40 2.29 -26.70 25.47
C PHE A 40 2.67 -25.91 26.73
N TYR A 41 2.31 -24.62 26.82
CA TYR A 41 2.61 -23.83 28.00
C TYR A 41 1.78 -24.23 29.21
N SER A 42 0.48 -24.44 29.01
CA SER A 42 -0.47 -24.97 30.02
C SER A 42 -1.56 -25.80 29.33
N SER A 43 -2.37 -26.52 30.16
CA SER A 43 -3.45 -27.39 29.66
C SER A 43 -4.56 -26.66 28.90
N ASP A 44 -4.76 -25.38 29.20
CA ASP A 44 -5.83 -24.53 28.65
C ASP A 44 -5.30 -23.44 27.72
N SER A 45 -3.98 -23.44 27.42
CA SER A 45 -3.39 -22.47 26.52
C SER A 45 -3.72 -22.78 25.05
N GLU A 46 -4.16 -21.76 24.32
CA GLU A 46 -4.53 -21.86 22.92
C GLU A 46 -3.96 -20.70 22.11
N ILE A 47 -3.61 -21.00 20.85
CA ILE A 47 -3.25 -20.00 19.85
C ILE A 47 -3.95 -20.32 18.52
N ARG A 48 -4.38 -19.27 17.78
CA ARG A 48 -5.08 -19.39 16.51
C ARG A 48 -4.58 -18.35 15.51
N PHE A 49 -4.61 -18.66 14.24
CA PHE A 49 -4.54 -17.67 13.17
C PHE A 49 -5.76 -16.75 13.25
N VAL A 50 -5.64 -15.48 12.89
CA VAL A 50 -6.75 -14.54 12.97
C VAL A 50 -6.76 -13.48 11.89
N GLY A 51 -7.94 -12.98 11.55
CA GLY A 51 -8.10 -11.75 10.79
C GLY A 51 -7.60 -11.81 9.35
N GLY A 52 -6.58 -11.01 9.03
CA GLY A 52 -6.09 -10.84 7.66
C GLY A 52 -5.64 -12.12 6.97
N CYS A 53 -4.86 -12.95 7.66
CA CYS A 53 -4.33 -14.19 7.10
C CYS A 53 -5.44 -15.21 6.84
N VAL A 54 -6.38 -15.40 7.79
CA VAL A 54 -7.51 -16.34 7.62
C VAL A 54 -8.42 -15.89 6.47
N ARG A 55 -8.79 -14.60 6.43
CA ARG A 55 -9.59 -14.04 5.33
C ARG A 55 -8.94 -14.24 3.96
N LYS A 56 -7.63 -13.98 3.83
CA LYS A 56 -6.87 -14.19 2.58
C LYS A 56 -6.90 -15.65 2.16
N ILE A 57 -6.74 -16.60 3.10
CA ILE A 57 -6.80 -18.03 2.82
C ILE A 57 -8.19 -18.44 2.31
N ILE A 58 -9.26 -18.00 2.98
CA ILE A 58 -10.64 -18.29 2.54
C ILE A 58 -10.87 -17.75 1.11
N ASN A 59 -10.25 -16.62 0.78
CA ASN A 59 -10.44 -15.95 -0.52
C ASN A 59 -9.39 -16.37 -1.58
N ASN A 60 -8.58 -17.39 -1.31
CA ASN A 60 -7.49 -17.88 -2.17
C ASN A 60 -6.47 -16.79 -2.56
N GLU A 61 -6.16 -15.89 -1.62
CA GLU A 61 -5.15 -14.85 -1.76
C GLU A 61 -3.84 -15.25 -1.08
N ASN A 62 -2.72 -14.71 -1.56
CA ASN A 62 -1.42 -14.90 -0.91
C ASN A 62 -1.41 -14.25 0.49
N VAL A 63 -0.83 -14.95 1.46
CA VAL A 63 -0.66 -14.47 2.82
C VAL A 63 0.73 -13.86 2.95
N ASP A 64 0.79 -12.56 3.24
CA ASP A 64 2.05 -11.82 3.42
C ASP A 64 2.38 -11.66 4.92
N ASP A 65 1.33 -11.42 5.75
CA ASP A 65 1.46 -11.21 7.20
C ASP A 65 0.67 -12.28 7.94
N ILE A 66 1.28 -12.86 8.98
CA ILE A 66 0.64 -13.89 9.80
C ILE A 66 0.36 -13.31 11.18
N ASP A 67 -0.93 -13.02 11.43
CA ASP A 67 -1.44 -12.57 12.70
C ASP A 67 -1.95 -13.76 13.51
N LEU A 68 -1.55 -13.84 14.78
CA LEU A 68 -1.93 -14.87 15.72
C LEU A 68 -2.65 -14.24 16.92
N ALA A 69 -3.64 -14.94 17.47
CA ALA A 69 -4.29 -14.57 18.70
C ALA A 69 -4.15 -15.71 19.73
N THR A 70 -3.96 -15.38 21.00
CA THR A 70 -3.81 -16.35 22.08
C THR A 70 -4.57 -15.91 23.32
N ASN A 71 -5.03 -16.90 24.11
CA ASN A 71 -5.64 -16.68 25.41
C ASN A 71 -4.62 -16.50 26.56
N LEU A 72 -3.33 -16.61 26.27
CA LEU A 72 -2.27 -16.28 27.23
C LEU A 72 -2.08 -14.78 27.35
N GLU A 73 -1.76 -14.30 28.56
CA GLU A 73 -1.36 -12.92 28.79
C GLU A 73 0.04 -12.64 28.19
N PRO A 74 0.38 -11.37 27.88
CA PRO A 74 1.64 -11.04 27.20
C PRO A 74 2.88 -11.58 27.90
N GLU A 75 2.92 -11.55 29.23
CA GLU A 75 4.03 -12.08 30.02
C GLU A 75 4.14 -13.60 29.92
N GLU A 76 3.00 -14.30 29.86
CA GLU A 76 2.95 -15.75 29.65
C GLU A 76 3.45 -16.12 28.26
N VAL A 77 3.07 -15.34 27.22
CA VAL A 77 3.57 -15.49 25.85
C VAL A 77 5.10 -15.34 25.83
N CYS A 78 5.64 -14.30 26.48
CA CYS A 78 7.09 -14.12 26.57
C CYS A 78 7.79 -15.31 27.22
N LYS A 79 7.22 -15.83 28.34
CA LYS A 79 7.76 -17.02 29.02
C LYS A 79 7.72 -18.25 28.12
N ALA A 80 6.62 -18.48 27.41
CA ALA A 80 6.46 -19.61 26.50
C ALA A 80 7.49 -19.56 25.33
N LEU A 81 7.65 -18.41 24.72
CA LEU A 81 8.61 -18.20 23.63
C LEU A 81 10.07 -18.37 24.10
N LYS A 82 10.42 -17.78 25.25
CA LYS A 82 11.75 -17.88 25.88
C LYS A 82 12.09 -19.32 26.21
N LYS A 83 11.18 -20.08 26.79
CA LYS A 83 11.37 -21.51 27.13
C LYS A 83 11.69 -22.37 25.90
N ASN A 84 11.17 -21.97 24.74
CA ASN A 84 11.38 -22.67 23.47
C ASN A 84 12.49 -22.05 22.61
N ASN A 85 13.32 -21.14 23.14
CA ASN A 85 14.41 -20.45 22.44
C ASN A 85 13.93 -19.68 21.19
N ILE A 86 12.71 -19.13 21.22
CA ILE A 86 12.15 -18.34 20.13
C ILE A 86 12.41 -16.85 20.41
N LYS A 87 13.06 -16.17 19.47
CA LYS A 87 13.34 -14.74 19.56
C LYS A 87 12.08 -13.91 19.44
N TYR A 88 11.89 -12.95 20.35
CA TYR A 88 10.73 -12.05 20.36
C TYR A 88 11.10 -10.63 20.74
N TYR A 89 10.18 -9.70 20.47
CA TYR A 89 10.27 -8.29 20.81
C TYR A 89 8.92 -7.83 21.39
N GLU A 90 8.98 -7.05 22.45
CA GLU A 90 7.84 -6.49 23.15
C GLU A 90 7.38 -5.17 22.49
N THR A 91 7.01 -5.23 21.21
CA THR A 91 6.74 -4.05 20.39
C THR A 91 5.41 -3.36 20.67
N GLY A 92 4.51 -4.00 21.41
CA GLY A 92 3.17 -3.48 21.70
C GLY A 92 2.58 -4.08 22.98
N LEU A 93 3.39 -4.17 24.04
CA LEU A 93 3.00 -4.83 25.30
C LEU A 93 1.74 -4.24 25.90
N ASP A 94 1.62 -2.90 25.93
CA ASP A 94 0.43 -2.17 26.41
C ASP A 94 -0.85 -2.54 25.67
N HIS A 95 -0.71 -3.06 24.44
CA HIS A 95 -1.82 -3.53 23.62
C HIS A 95 -1.89 -5.05 23.51
N GLY A 96 -1.04 -5.76 24.26
CA GLY A 96 -1.00 -7.22 24.30
C GLY A 96 -0.37 -7.86 23.06
N THR A 97 0.46 -7.15 22.29
CA THR A 97 1.07 -7.68 21.07
C THR A 97 2.56 -7.91 21.26
N ILE A 98 3.00 -9.14 20.99
CA ILE A 98 4.39 -9.59 20.96
C ILE A 98 4.76 -9.92 19.51
N THR A 99 5.89 -9.40 19.03
CA THR A 99 6.42 -9.74 17.71
C THR A 99 7.48 -10.83 17.85
N SER A 100 7.31 -11.96 17.17
CA SER A 100 8.31 -13.01 17.08
C SER A 100 8.97 -13.00 15.69
N LEU A 101 10.29 -13.31 15.65
CA LEU A 101 11.07 -13.46 14.42
C LEU A 101 11.70 -14.85 14.38
N ILE A 102 11.34 -15.65 13.37
CA ILE A 102 11.90 -16.98 13.13
C ILE A 102 12.21 -17.09 11.63
N ASP A 103 13.47 -17.42 11.30
CA ASP A 103 13.90 -17.70 9.92
C ASP A 103 13.44 -16.61 8.90
N ASN A 104 13.59 -15.31 9.23
CA ASN A 104 13.15 -14.15 8.47
C ASN A 104 11.62 -13.96 8.39
N TYR A 105 10.81 -14.80 9.03
CA TYR A 105 9.37 -14.59 9.16
C TYR A 105 9.05 -13.76 10.40
N LYS A 106 8.18 -12.76 10.22
CA LYS A 106 7.62 -11.97 11.31
C LYS A 106 6.22 -12.50 11.66
N PHE A 107 5.99 -12.74 12.95
CA PHE A 107 4.69 -13.14 13.49
C PHE A 107 4.25 -12.15 14.55
N GLU A 108 3.02 -11.68 14.47
CA GLU A 108 2.40 -10.85 15.51
C GLU A 108 1.46 -11.72 16.33
N ILE A 109 1.79 -11.88 17.62
CA ILE A 109 1.02 -12.67 18.58
C ILE A 109 0.31 -11.69 19.50
N THR A 110 -1.03 -11.65 19.42
CA THR A 110 -1.83 -10.73 20.23
C THR A 110 -2.67 -11.50 21.24
N THR A 111 -2.55 -11.13 22.51
CA THR A 111 -3.40 -11.62 23.60
C THR A 111 -4.84 -11.21 23.37
N LEU A 112 -5.78 -12.14 23.60
CA LEU A 112 -7.22 -11.83 23.57
C LEU A 112 -7.54 -10.70 24.53
N ARG A 113 -8.38 -9.75 24.13
CA ARG A 113 -8.68 -8.57 24.94
C ARG A 113 -10.07 -8.00 24.69
N GLU A 114 -10.53 -7.22 25.63
CA GLU A 114 -11.71 -6.36 25.54
C GLU A 114 -11.25 -4.90 25.55
N ASP A 115 -11.84 -4.06 24.73
CA ASP A 115 -11.58 -2.62 24.73
C ASP A 115 -12.48 -1.97 25.77
N VAL A 116 -11.91 -1.46 26.89
CA VAL A 116 -12.68 -0.88 28.02
C VAL A 116 -13.03 0.58 27.78
N LEU A 117 -12.10 1.34 27.21
CA LEU A 117 -12.28 2.74 26.80
C LEU A 117 -11.55 2.93 25.49
N THR A 118 -12.24 3.41 24.47
CA THR A 118 -11.65 3.69 23.17
C THR A 118 -11.63 5.19 22.91
N ASP A 119 -10.43 5.74 22.72
CA ASP A 119 -10.21 7.08 22.16
C ASP A 119 -9.39 6.95 20.89
N GLY A 120 -10.03 6.41 19.86
CA GLY A 120 -9.46 6.22 18.53
C GLY A 120 -8.20 5.34 18.47
N ARG A 121 -7.08 5.79 19.00
CA ARG A 121 -5.78 5.06 18.97
C ARG A 121 -5.43 4.41 20.31
N HIS A 122 -5.88 4.98 21.42
CA HIS A 122 -5.53 4.54 22.77
C HIS A 122 -6.75 3.89 23.42
N ALA A 123 -6.87 2.58 23.23
CA ALA A 123 -7.81 1.79 24.01
C ALA A 123 -7.12 1.34 25.30
N LYS A 124 -7.71 1.63 26.48
CA LYS A 124 -7.39 0.86 27.67
C LYS A 124 -7.95 -0.53 27.44
N VAL A 125 -7.06 -1.50 27.33
CA VAL A 125 -7.40 -2.89 27.07
C VAL A 125 -7.44 -3.65 28.39
N LYS A 126 -8.36 -4.60 28.49
CA LYS A 126 -8.39 -5.63 29.53
C LYS A 126 -8.16 -6.97 28.84
N PHE A 127 -7.13 -7.69 29.24
CA PHE A 127 -6.88 -9.02 28.72
C PHE A 127 -8.01 -9.96 29.08
N SER A 128 -8.30 -10.88 28.19
CA SER A 128 -9.41 -11.83 28.33
C SER A 128 -8.95 -13.21 27.84
N ARG A 129 -9.60 -14.26 28.32
CA ARG A 129 -9.43 -15.62 27.77
C ARG A 129 -10.58 -16.03 26.84
N ASP A 130 -11.56 -15.14 26.65
CA ASP A 130 -12.77 -15.38 25.88
C ASP A 130 -12.60 -14.94 24.41
N TRP A 131 -12.59 -15.91 23.52
CA TRP A 131 -12.47 -15.72 22.06
C TRP A 131 -13.63 -14.89 21.48
N LYS A 132 -14.85 -15.03 22.02
CA LYS A 132 -16.02 -14.29 21.52
C LYS A 132 -15.95 -12.81 21.92
N LYS A 133 -15.39 -12.51 23.09
CA LYS A 133 -15.16 -11.14 23.53
C LYS A 133 -14.11 -10.45 22.66
N ASP A 134 -12.97 -11.11 22.35
CA ASP A 134 -11.99 -10.56 21.42
C ASP A 134 -12.59 -10.36 20.03
N ALA A 135 -13.39 -11.31 19.55
CA ALA A 135 -14.08 -11.17 18.27
C ALA A 135 -15.03 -9.95 18.24
N SER A 136 -15.78 -9.70 19.33
CA SER A 136 -16.77 -8.62 19.42
C SER A 136 -16.19 -7.22 19.33
N ARG A 137 -14.93 -7.00 19.72
CA ARG A 137 -14.26 -5.69 19.60
C ARG A 137 -13.72 -5.39 18.21
N ARG A 138 -13.64 -6.38 17.31
CA ARG A 138 -13.13 -6.20 15.94
C ARG A 138 -14.11 -5.38 15.10
N ASP A 139 -13.64 -4.84 13.98
CA ASP A 139 -14.40 -3.92 13.15
C ASP A 139 -15.49 -4.61 12.30
N PHE A 140 -15.11 -5.62 11.53
CA PHE A 140 -15.99 -6.29 10.54
C PHE A 140 -16.02 -7.80 10.77
N THR A 141 -17.15 -8.43 10.46
CA THR A 141 -17.35 -9.87 10.56
C THR A 141 -16.27 -10.67 9.84
N ILE A 142 -15.86 -10.23 8.65
CA ILE A 142 -14.79 -10.85 7.83
C ILE A 142 -13.39 -10.78 8.48
N ASN A 143 -13.20 -10.03 9.54
CA ASN A 143 -11.94 -9.88 10.26
C ASN A 143 -11.91 -10.60 11.61
N CYS A 144 -13.00 -11.25 12.02
CA CYS A 144 -13.10 -11.97 13.28
C CYS A 144 -13.18 -13.49 13.10
N ILE A 145 -12.65 -13.99 12.02
CA ILE A 145 -12.53 -15.42 11.75
C ILE A 145 -11.19 -15.89 12.29
N TYR A 146 -11.20 -16.93 13.08
CA TYR A 146 -10.02 -17.56 13.65
C TYR A 146 -9.88 -18.98 13.12
N SER A 147 -8.67 -19.50 13.08
CA SER A 147 -8.40 -20.88 12.70
C SER A 147 -7.31 -21.49 13.59
N ASP A 148 -7.49 -22.71 14.05
CA ASP A 148 -6.38 -23.48 14.56
C ASP A 148 -5.42 -23.92 13.45
N ARG A 149 -4.34 -24.60 13.79
CA ARG A 149 -3.35 -25.07 12.84
C ARG A 149 -3.84 -26.19 11.89
N ASP A 150 -4.96 -26.83 12.24
CA ASP A 150 -5.55 -27.92 11.48
C ASP A 150 -6.65 -27.42 10.51
N GLY A 151 -6.97 -26.12 10.58
CA GLY A 151 -7.94 -25.47 9.71
C GLY A 151 -9.37 -25.48 10.24
N ASN A 152 -9.57 -25.87 11.51
CA ASN A 152 -10.87 -25.74 12.16
C ASN A 152 -11.14 -24.25 12.42
N LEU A 153 -12.29 -23.76 11.94
CA LEU A 153 -12.64 -22.36 12.08
C LEU A 153 -13.46 -22.11 13.35
N PHE A 154 -13.12 -21.01 14.05
CA PHE A 154 -13.98 -20.38 15.02
C PHE A 154 -14.47 -19.05 14.45
N ASP A 155 -15.72 -18.96 14.08
CA ASP A 155 -16.34 -17.82 13.39
C ASP A 155 -17.65 -17.41 14.08
N PRO A 156 -17.57 -16.68 15.19
CA PRO A 156 -18.73 -16.39 16.04
C PRO A 156 -19.73 -15.39 15.43
N TYR A 157 -19.35 -14.72 14.32
CA TYR A 157 -20.17 -13.71 13.66
C TYR A 157 -20.45 -14.00 12.19
N GLU A 158 -20.33 -15.27 11.76
CA GLU A 158 -20.57 -15.72 10.37
C GLU A 158 -19.75 -14.95 9.30
N GLY A 159 -18.54 -14.49 9.68
CA GLY A 159 -17.68 -13.72 8.78
C GLY A 159 -17.28 -14.45 7.51
N LYS A 160 -17.16 -15.79 7.55
CA LYS A 160 -16.93 -16.61 6.37
C LYS A 160 -18.10 -16.52 5.39
N LYS A 161 -19.32 -16.59 5.88
CA LYS A 161 -20.54 -16.47 5.07
C LYS A 161 -20.65 -15.07 4.43
N ASP A 162 -20.36 -14.04 5.20
CA ASP A 162 -20.32 -12.66 4.70
C ASP A 162 -19.26 -12.49 3.61
N LEU A 163 -18.06 -13.04 3.81
CA LEU A 163 -16.96 -12.96 2.85
C LEU A 163 -17.31 -13.70 1.54
N GLU A 164 -17.88 -14.89 1.61
CA GLU A 164 -18.33 -15.68 0.44
C GLU A 164 -19.45 -14.98 -0.33
N ALA A 165 -20.41 -14.38 0.38
CA ALA A 165 -21.51 -13.60 -0.20
C ALA A 165 -21.08 -12.19 -0.66
N GLY A 166 -19.91 -11.71 -0.20
CA GLY A 166 -19.39 -10.39 -0.50
C GLY A 166 -20.06 -9.27 0.28
N TYR A 167 -20.55 -9.53 1.48
CA TYR A 167 -21.03 -8.51 2.41
C TYR A 167 -19.89 -7.99 3.28
N ILE A 168 -19.94 -6.69 3.60
CA ILE A 168 -19.04 -6.04 4.54
C ILE A 168 -19.88 -5.49 5.69
N ASN A 169 -20.02 -6.30 6.73
CA ASN A 169 -20.85 -5.98 7.88
C ASN A 169 -19.99 -5.60 9.09
N PHE A 170 -20.40 -4.56 9.81
CA PHE A 170 -19.85 -4.25 11.12
C PHE A 170 -20.27 -5.29 12.14
N ILE A 171 -19.42 -5.53 13.14
CA ILE A 171 -19.78 -6.32 14.32
C ILE A 171 -20.54 -5.40 15.29
N GLY A 172 -21.83 -5.67 15.47
CA GLY A 172 -22.71 -4.80 16.28
C GLY A 172 -23.21 -3.58 15.52
N ASP A 173 -23.56 -2.53 16.25
CA ASP A 173 -24.14 -1.30 15.70
C ASP A 173 -23.10 -0.47 14.93
N PRO A 174 -23.29 -0.19 13.62
CA PRO A 174 -22.31 0.54 12.81
C PRO A 174 -22.00 1.95 13.34
N ASP A 175 -23.00 2.67 13.85
CA ASP A 175 -22.82 4.04 14.35
C ASP A 175 -21.90 4.06 15.59
N LYS A 176 -22.13 3.16 16.53
CA LYS A 176 -21.28 3.02 17.72
C LYS A 176 -19.85 2.63 17.30
N ARG A 177 -19.72 1.66 16.39
CA ARG A 177 -18.42 1.16 15.93
C ARG A 177 -17.60 2.23 15.20
N ILE A 178 -18.24 3.10 14.42
CA ILE A 178 -17.58 4.21 13.75
C ILE A 178 -17.11 5.26 14.78
N LYS A 179 -17.93 5.57 15.77
CA LYS A 179 -17.60 6.56 16.81
C LYS A 179 -16.44 6.12 17.72
N GLU A 180 -16.24 4.83 17.92
CA GLU A 180 -15.07 4.30 18.65
C GLU A 180 -13.75 4.56 17.87
N ASP A 181 -13.75 4.46 16.54
CA ASP A 181 -12.60 4.78 15.69
C ASP A 181 -13.07 5.20 14.30
N TYR A 182 -13.01 6.47 14.00
CA TYR A 182 -13.44 7.05 12.72
C TYR A 182 -12.63 6.52 11.51
N LEU A 183 -11.45 5.90 11.72
CA LEU A 183 -10.72 5.25 10.64
C LEU A 183 -11.50 4.08 10.03
N ARG A 184 -12.47 3.52 10.76
CA ARG A 184 -13.36 2.46 10.26
C ARG A 184 -14.16 2.88 9.05
N ILE A 185 -14.38 4.20 8.81
CA ILE A 185 -14.99 4.72 7.58
C ILE A 185 -14.13 4.38 6.36
N LEU A 186 -12.82 4.68 6.42
CA LEU A 186 -11.89 4.32 5.35
C LEU A 186 -11.66 2.81 5.25
N ARG A 187 -11.61 2.12 6.39
CA ARG A 187 -11.48 0.67 6.44
C ARG A 187 -12.67 -0.03 5.79
N TYR A 188 -13.91 0.45 6.05
CA TYR A 188 -15.10 -0.03 5.36
C TYR A 188 -14.95 0.12 3.85
N LEU A 189 -14.61 1.32 3.37
CA LEU A 189 -14.39 1.57 1.94
C LEU A 189 -13.34 0.62 1.36
N ARG A 190 -12.21 0.45 2.04
CA ARG A 190 -11.16 -0.48 1.61
C ARG A 190 -11.65 -1.92 1.51
N PHE A 191 -12.34 -2.43 2.52
CA PHE A 191 -12.87 -3.79 2.50
C PHE A 191 -13.96 -3.97 1.45
N PHE A 192 -14.86 -2.99 1.32
CA PHE A 192 -15.87 -2.96 0.28
C PHE A 192 -15.25 -3.04 -1.13
N LEU A 193 -14.27 -2.21 -1.41
CA LEU A 193 -13.59 -2.21 -2.71
C LEU A 193 -12.83 -3.49 -2.99
N ASN A 194 -12.28 -4.17 -1.98
CA ASN A 194 -11.53 -5.40 -2.16
C ASN A 194 -12.42 -6.65 -2.24
N TYR A 195 -13.44 -6.75 -1.39
CA TYR A 195 -14.15 -8.02 -1.15
C TYR A 195 -15.63 -7.98 -1.49
N SER A 196 -16.27 -6.81 -1.58
CA SER A 196 -17.72 -6.77 -1.82
C SER A 196 -18.06 -7.26 -3.22
N LYS A 197 -19.12 -8.10 -3.29
CA LYS A 197 -19.83 -8.52 -4.50
C LYS A 197 -21.21 -7.87 -4.58
N GLN A 198 -21.54 -7.03 -3.59
CA GLN A 198 -22.83 -6.39 -3.40
C GLN A 198 -22.73 -4.88 -3.65
N THR A 199 -23.87 -4.22 -3.75
CA THR A 199 -23.95 -2.75 -3.67
C THR A 199 -23.86 -2.30 -2.21
N HIS A 200 -23.49 -1.04 -1.98
CA HIS A 200 -23.49 -0.48 -0.62
C HIS A 200 -24.89 -0.52 0.03
N SER A 201 -24.95 -1.00 1.28
CA SER A 201 -26.12 -0.82 2.12
C SER A 201 -26.40 0.67 2.32
N GLN A 202 -27.66 1.10 2.14
CA GLN A 202 -28.06 2.49 2.37
C GLN A 202 -27.91 2.89 3.84
N GLU A 203 -28.21 1.97 4.74
CA GLU A 203 -28.02 2.19 6.17
C GLU A 203 -26.57 2.46 6.51
N ILE A 204 -25.65 1.60 6.09
CA ILE A 204 -24.20 1.77 6.35
C ILE A 204 -23.71 3.09 5.75
N ILE A 205 -24.01 3.40 4.48
CA ILE A 205 -23.60 4.66 3.84
C ILE A 205 -24.12 5.88 4.61
N SER A 206 -25.36 5.85 5.08
CA SER A 206 -25.91 6.93 5.90
C SER A 206 -25.10 7.13 7.18
N LYS A 207 -24.79 6.05 7.91
CA LYS A 207 -23.99 6.11 9.14
C LYS A 207 -22.57 6.60 8.88
N LEU A 208 -21.94 6.17 7.78
CA LEU A 208 -20.62 6.65 7.39
C LEU A 208 -20.61 8.16 7.13
N LYS A 209 -21.62 8.67 6.39
CA LYS A 209 -21.75 10.10 6.07
C LYS A 209 -22.04 10.97 7.30
N ILE A 210 -22.91 10.53 8.19
CA ILE A 210 -23.23 11.25 9.43
C ILE A 210 -21.97 11.42 10.31
N ASN A 211 -21.08 10.45 10.30
CA ASN A 211 -19.88 10.44 11.14
C ASN A 211 -18.62 10.95 10.42
N ILE A 212 -18.75 11.49 9.19
CA ILE A 212 -17.58 11.84 8.35
C ILE A 212 -16.68 12.89 9.01
N ASP A 213 -17.25 13.85 9.72
CA ASP A 213 -16.50 14.93 10.37
C ASP A 213 -15.54 14.42 11.45
N GLY A 214 -15.82 13.25 12.02
CA GLY A 214 -14.93 12.58 12.96
C GLY A 214 -13.56 12.21 12.36
N ILE A 215 -13.44 12.11 11.04
CA ILE A 215 -12.17 11.89 10.32
C ILE A 215 -11.14 12.98 10.65
N SER A 216 -11.59 14.23 10.93
CA SER A 216 -10.72 15.34 11.29
C SER A 216 -9.92 15.11 12.57
N LYS A 217 -10.40 14.23 13.46
CA LYS A 217 -9.75 13.84 14.73
C LYS A 217 -8.60 12.85 14.53
N LEU A 218 -8.49 12.25 13.34
CA LEU A 218 -7.45 11.24 13.06
C LEU A 218 -6.14 11.89 12.64
N SER A 219 -5.02 11.25 13.00
CA SER A 219 -3.72 11.68 12.50
C SER A 219 -3.61 11.50 10.98
N LYS A 220 -2.87 12.39 10.33
CA LYS A 220 -2.68 12.36 8.87
C LYS A 220 -1.96 11.10 8.40
N GLU A 221 -1.07 10.55 9.23
CA GLU A 221 -0.35 9.31 8.99
C GLU A 221 -1.31 8.12 8.89
N ARG A 222 -2.26 7.98 9.85
CA ARG A 222 -3.27 6.91 9.83
C ARG A 222 -4.14 6.97 8.57
N LEU A 223 -4.57 8.17 8.19
CA LEU A 223 -5.35 8.40 6.98
C LEU A 223 -4.57 8.01 5.72
N LEU A 224 -3.31 8.43 5.63
CA LEU A 224 -2.46 8.15 4.48
C LEU A 224 -2.11 6.65 4.38
N ASP A 225 -1.87 5.99 5.50
CA ASP A 225 -1.57 4.56 5.52
C ASP A 225 -2.77 3.71 5.11
N GLU A 226 -3.99 4.11 5.48
CA GLU A 226 -5.19 3.41 5.01
C GLU A 226 -5.47 3.71 3.53
N LEU A 227 -5.22 4.95 3.07
CA LEU A 227 -5.30 5.33 1.66
C LEU A 227 -4.32 4.51 0.79
N LYS A 228 -3.08 4.31 1.24
CA LYS A 228 -2.09 3.46 0.54
C LYS A 228 -2.61 2.04 0.29
N LYS A 229 -3.35 1.46 1.25
CA LYS A 229 -3.93 0.12 1.14
C LYS A 229 -5.08 0.05 0.12
N ILE A 230 -5.76 1.19 -0.13
CA ILE A 230 -6.80 1.33 -1.17
C ILE A 230 -6.15 1.43 -2.56
N PHE A 231 -4.96 2.02 -2.69
CA PHE A 231 -4.32 2.35 -3.96
C PHE A 231 -3.64 1.13 -4.62
N LYS A 232 -4.47 0.14 -4.97
CA LYS A 232 -4.12 -0.97 -5.86
C LYS A 232 -4.94 -0.86 -7.14
N LEU A 233 -4.39 -1.20 -8.29
CA LEU A 233 -5.05 -1.01 -9.58
C LEU A 233 -6.50 -1.55 -9.60
N LYS A 234 -6.69 -2.81 -9.21
CA LYS A 234 -8.03 -3.45 -9.13
C LYS A 234 -9.00 -2.65 -8.25
N THR A 235 -8.53 -2.16 -7.12
CA THR A 235 -9.34 -1.38 -6.18
C THR A 235 -9.68 0.00 -6.73
N LEU A 236 -8.72 0.65 -7.43
CA LEU A 236 -8.92 1.95 -8.07
C LEU A 236 -9.88 1.87 -9.26
N GLU A 237 -9.84 0.79 -10.04
CA GLU A 237 -10.83 0.52 -11.09
C GLU A 237 -12.25 0.44 -10.49
N LYS A 238 -12.43 -0.36 -9.44
CA LYS A 238 -13.73 -0.49 -8.76
C LYS A 238 -14.18 0.83 -8.13
N LEU A 239 -13.27 1.56 -7.46
CA LEU A 239 -13.53 2.90 -6.93
C LEU A 239 -14.00 3.87 -8.02
N SER A 240 -13.38 3.82 -9.21
CA SER A 240 -13.72 4.72 -10.32
C SER A 240 -15.07 4.41 -10.97
N GLN A 241 -15.61 3.20 -10.77
CA GLN A 241 -16.90 2.77 -11.32
C GLN A 241 -18.06 2.94 -10.33
N ASP A 242 -17.79 2.83 -9.03
CA ASP A 242 -18.80 2.94 -7.98
C ASP A 242 -18.96 4.38 -7.49
N GLN A 243 -20.13 4.97 -7.76
CA GLN A 243 -20.38 6.39 -7.43
C GLN A 243 -20.41 6.66 -5.93
N LYS A 244 -20.99 5.77 -5.13
CA LYS A 244 -21.08 5.97 -3.67
C LYS A 244 -19.69 5.91 -3.02
N SER A 245 -18.83 5.01 -3.49
CA SER A 245 -17.42 4.95 -3.06
C SER A 245 -16.64 6.21 -3.45
N LYS A 246 -16.86 6.73 -4.67
CA LYS A 246 -16.25 7.99 -5.12
C LYS A 246 -16.69 9.18 -4.25
N ASP A 247 -17.97 9.27 -3.95
CA ASP A 247 -18.51 10.36 -3.13
C ASP A 247 -17.93 10.28 -1.71
N LEU A 248 -17.88 9.08 -1.13
CA LEU A 248 -17.34 8.88 0.21
C LEU A 248 -15.87 9.24 0.31
N ILE A 249 -15.03 8.77 -0.63
CA ILE A 249 -13.59 9.06 -0.59
C ILE A 249 -13.29 10.54 -0.82
N LYS A 250 -14.08 11.23 -1.66
CA LYS A 250 -13.95 12.67 -1.91
C LYS A 250 -14.34 13.53 -0.71
N LEU A 251 -15.25 13.07 0.16
CA LEU A 251 -15.54 13.75 1.42
C LEU A 251 -14.30 13.74 2.35
N ILE A 252 -13.48 12.68 2.29
CA ILE A 252 -12.29 12.53 3.13
C ILE A 252 -11.06 13.19 2.49
N PHE A 253 -10.90 12.99 1.19
CA PHE A 253 -9.79 13.47 0.38
C PHE A 253 -10.32 14.26 -0.84
N PRO A 254 -10.77 15.51 -0.65
CA PRO A 254 -11.32 16.33 -1.74
C PRO A 254 -10.28 16.62 -2.83
N GLU A 255 -9.00 16.43 -2.54
CA GLU A 255 -7.89 16.61 -3.47
C GLU A 255 -7.78 15.48 -4.51
N LEU A 256 -8.48 14.34 -4.34
CA LEU A 256 -8.50 13.24 -5.30
C LEU A 256 -9.44 13.58 -6.48
N LYS A 257 -9.05 14.54 -7.33
CA LYS A 257 -9.88 15.08 -8.41
C LYS A 257 -10.08 14.11 -9.59
N ASN A 258 -9.04 13.32 -9.92
CA ASN A 258 -8.98 12.55 -11.17
C ASN A 258 -9.27 11.06 -11.00
N ILE A 259 -10.14 10.65 -10.06
CA ILE A 259 -10.46 9.22 -9.82
C ILE A 259 -10.97 8.53 -11.09
N SER A 260 -11.72 9.25 -11.93
CA SER A 260 -12.32 8.73 -13.17
C SER A 260 -11.30 8.27 -14.22
N VAL A 261 -10.02 8.62 -14.09
CA VAL A 261 -8.96 8.14 -15.00
C VAL A 261 -8.87 6.62 -15.02
N PHE A 262 -9.22 5.96 -13.90
CA PHE A 262 -9.15 4.51 -13.77
C PHE A 262 -10.38 3.77 -14.36
N SER A 263 -11.45 4.47 -14.75
CA SER A 263 -12.66 3.85 -15.32
C SER A 263 -12.53 3.52 -16.81
N LYS A 264 -11.57 4.10 -17.52
CA LYS A 264 -11.41 4.04 -18.99
C LYS A 264 -10.05 3.50 -19.42
N LEU A 265 -9.48 2.59 -18.63
CA LEU A 265 -8.20 1.98 -18.94
C LEU A 265 -8.39 0.82 -19.93
N ASP A 266 -7.73 0.89 -21.07
CA ASP A 266 -7.56 -0.24 -21.99
C ASP A 266 -6.56 -1.26 -21.45
N THR A 267 -6.47 -2.42 -22.10
CA THR A 267 -5.60 -3.53 -21.65
C THR A 267 -4.13 -3.13 -21.57
N ASN A 268 -3.64 -2.30 -22.50
CA ASN A 268 -2.25 -1.88 -22.55
C ASN A 268 -1.92 -0.94 -21.37
N LYS A 269 -2.80 0.04 -21.09
CA LYS A 269 -2.65 0.94 -19.95
C LYS A 269 -2.72 0.18 -18.62
N LYS A 270 -3.59 -0.81 -18.48
CA LYS A 270 -3.66 -1.67 -17.30
C LYS A 270 -2.36 -2.44 -17.08
N LYS A 271 -1.78 -2.99 -18.14
CA LYS A 271 -0.49 -3.70 -18.07
C LYS A 271 0.62 -2.77 -17.58
N GLU A 272 0.67 -1.56 -18.10
CA GLU A 272 1.66 -0.56 -17.70
C GLU A 272 1.49 -0.10 -16.25
N LEU A 273 0.25 0.07 -15.78
CA LEU A 273 -0.04 0.47 -14.41
C LEU A 273 0.25 -0.60 -13.37
N LYS A 274 0.27 -1.89 -13.75
CA LYS A 274 0.41 -3.01 -12.80
C LYS A 274 1.66 -2.91 -11.91
N ASN A 275 2.73 -2.32 -12.43
CA ASN A 275 4.02 -2.20 -11.74
C ASN A 275 4.25 -0.82 -11.11
N ASN A 276 3.26 0.07 -11.14
CA ASN A 276 3.37 1.39 -10.53
C ASN A 276 3.01 1.36 -9.05
N ASP A 277 3.64 2.26 -8.29
CA ASP A 277 3.49 2.36 -6.85
C ASP A 277 2.41 3.38 -6.43
N PHE A 278 2.19 3.46 -5.12
CA PHE A 278 1.26 4.39 -4.51
C PHE A 278 1.50 5.85 -4.93
N ILE A 279 2.75 6.29 -5.02
CA ILE A 279 3.09 7.70 -5.33
C ILE A 279 2.69 8.05 -6.75
N PHE A 280 2.88 7.14 -7.70
CA PHE A 280 2.44 7.35 -9.07
C PHE A 280 0.90 7.40 -9.17
N PHE A 281 0.18 6.46 -8.52
CA PHE A 281 -1.28 6.51 -8.47
C PHE A 281 -1.81 7.79 -7.82
N LEU A 282 -1.16 8.23 -6.74
CA LEU A 282 -1.49 9.50 -6.08
C LEU A 282 -1.29 10.68 -7.03
N SER A 283 -0.16 10.74 -7.75
CA SER A 283 0.11 11.79 -8.73
C SER A 283 -0.97 11.88 -9.80
N LEU A 284 -1.44 10.74 -10.33
CA LEU A 284 -2.54 10.69 -11.31
C LEU A 284 -3.82 11.33 -10.77
N MET A 285 -4.09 11.18 -9.47
CA MET A 285 -5.33 11.65 -8.84
C MET A 285 -5.30 13.13 -8.42
N ILE A 286 -4.14 13.62 -7.95
CA ILE A 286 -4.04 14.97 -7.37
C ILE A 286 -3.52 16.03 -8.33
N ILE A 287 -2.79 15.65 -9.39
CA ILE A 287 -2.28 16.61 -10.38
C ILE A 287 -3.40 16.91 -11.39
N ASP A 288 -3.91 18.13 -11.35
CA ASP A 288 -5.00 18.60 -12.20
C ASP A 288 -4.69 19.89 -12.96
N GLY A 289 -3.44 20.38 -12.86
CA GLY A 289 -2.99 21.63 -13.49
C GLY A 289 -3.19 22.89 -12.61
N THR A 290 -3.70 22.71 -11.40
CA THR A 290 -3.82 23.76 -10.38
C THR A 290 -2.78 23.56 -9.26
N ASP A 291 -2.95 24.25 -8.14
CA ASP A 291 -2.16 24.08 -6.92
C ASP A 291 -2.65 22.91 -6.01
N ASN A 292 -3.61 22.12 -6.50
CA ASN A 292 -4.22 21.03 -5.74
C ASN A 292 -3.19 20.01 -5.21
N SER A 293 -2.16 19.69 -6.02
CA SER A 293 -1.07 18.81 -5.58
C SER A 293 -0.26 19.43 -4.44
N ASP A 294 0.03 20.73 -4.50
CA ASP A 294 0.77 21.45 -3.46
C ASP A 294 -0.01 21.48 -2.16
N TYR A 295 -1.33 21.72 -2.23
CA TYR A 295 -2.21 21.66 -1.07
C TYR A 295 -2.24 20.27 -0.42
N PHE A 296 -2.35 19.19 -1.22
CA PHE A 296 -2.26 17.83 -0.70
C PHE A 296 -0.94 17.56 0.00
N LEU A 297 0.19 17.96 -0.62
CA LEU A 297 1.53 17.78 -0.07
C LEU A 297 1.78 18.59 1.22
N TYR A 298 1.11 19.72 1.38
CA TYR A 298 1.10 20.50 2.61
C TYR A 298 0.27 19.82 3.70
N LYS A 299 -0.93 19.34 3.35
CA LYS A 299 -1.88 18.73 4.29
C LYS A 299 -1.40 17.39 4.85
N PHE A 300 -0.70 16.59 4.04
CA PHE A 300 -0.24 15.26 4.41
C PHE A 300 1.29 15.19 4.49
N ASN A 301 1.78 14.54 5.56
CA ASN A 301 3.21 14.41 5.79
C ASN A 301 3.81 13.31 4.91
N ILE A 302 4.14 13.66 3.66
CA ILE A 302 4.80 12.78 2.70
C ILE A 302 6.31 13.00 2.77
N SER A 303 7.12 11.94 2.62
CA SER A 303 8.58 12.06 2.62
C SER A 303 9.10 13.02 1.55
N ASN A 304 10.21 13.71 1.81
CA ASN A 304 10.78 14.68 0.89
C ASN A 304 11.09 14.08 -0.49
N GLN A 305 11.54 12.82 -0.54
CA GLN A 305 11.78 12.11 -1.79
C GLN A 305 10.49 11.96 -2.61
N ASN A 306 9.40 11.56 -1.97
CA ASN A 306 8.11 11.39 -2.64
C ASN A 306 7.48 12.74 -3.01
N LYS A 307 7.65 13.78 -2.18
CA LYS A 307 7.24 15.16 -2.54
C LYS A 307 7.97 15.63 -3.80
N LYS A 308 9.31 15.45 -3.86
CA LYS A 308 10.10 15.80 -5.03
C LYS A 308 9.60 15.07 -6.28
N ARG A 309 9.32 13.76 -6.17
CA ARG A 309 8.82 12.94 -7.28
C ARG A 309 7.47 13.45 -7.83
N ILE A 310 6.52 13.78 -6.98
CA ILE A 310 5.21 14.35 -7.38
C ILE A 310 5.42 15.72 -8.04
N LYS A 311 6.26 16.59 -7.45
CA LYS A 311 6.53 17.93 -7.99
C LYS A 311 7.20 17.90 -9.36
N ILE A 312 8.08 16.95 -9.64
CA ILE A 312 8.68 16.80 -10.97
C ILE A 312 7.59 16.56 -12.04
N ILE A 313 6.65 15.65 -11.76
CA ILE A 313 5.53 15.37 -12.67
C ILE A 313 4.65 16.64 -12.81
N ASP A 314 4.24 17.25 -11.71
CA ASP A 314 3.35 18.40 -11.70
C ASP A 314 3.96 19.60 -12.44
N ASN A 315 5.20 19.97 -12.14
CA ASN A 315 5.91 21.06 -12.81
C ASN A 315 6.09 20.80 -14.30
N PHE A 316 6.33 19.55 -14.72
CA PHE A 316 6.43 19.20 -16.13
C PHE A 316 5.11 19.48 -16.88
N PHE A 317 3.97 19.16 -16.26
CA PHE A 317 2.66 19.31 -16.89
C PHE A 317 2.00 20.70 -16.66
N LYS A 318 2.47 21.50 -15.70
CA LYS A 318 2.06 22.91 -15.55
C LYS A 318 2.58 23.80 -16.68
N ASN A 319 3.71 23.45 -17.27
CA ASN A 319 4.24 24.17 -18.42
C ASN A 319 3.43 23.83 -19.68
N LYS A 320 3.22 24.82 -20.58
CA LYS A 320 2.54 24.58 -21.86
C LYS A 320 3.26 23.48 -22.65
N LEU A 321 2.53 22.42 -22.99
CA LEU A 321 3.05 21.32 -23.77
C LEU A 321 3.06 21.71 -25.26
N GLY A 322 4.25 21.86 -25.85
CA GLY A 322 4.45 22.05 -27.30
C GLY A 322 4.69 20.71 -28.02
N SER A 323 4.81 20.75 -29.33
CA SER A 323 5.05 19.57 -30.18
C SER A 323 6.29 18.76 -29.78
N ASN A 324 7.34 19.41 -29.29
CA ASN A 324 8.61 18.79 -28.91
C ASN A 324 8.73 18.47 -27.40
N THR A 325 7.62 18.49 -26.66
CA THR A 325 7.67 18.31 -25.20
C THR A 325 8.19 16.94 -24.79
N PHE A 326 7.90 15.90 -25.58
CA PHE A 326 8.34 14.52 -25.37
C PHE A 326 9.47 14.11 -26.32
N SER A 327 10.26 15.07 -26.82
CA SER A 327 11.45 14.74 -27.61
C SER A 327 12.50 14.02 -26.77
N GLU A 328 13.27 13.13 -27.41
CA GLU A 328 14.33 12.39 -26.71
C GLU A 328 15.32 13.34 -26.05
N LYS A 329 15.69 14.44 -26.69
CA LYS A 329 16.56 15.49 -26.15
C LYS A 329 16.05 16.03 -24.80
N LYS A 330 14.75 16.34 -24.70
CA LYS A 330 14.15 16.84 -23.44
C LYS A 330 14.08 15.76 -22.39
N MET A 331 13.75 14.54 -22.77
CA MET A 331 13.74 13.39 -21.87
C MET A 331 15.14 13.03 -21.38
N ASN A 332 16.18 13.13 -22.23
CA ASN A 332 17.59 12.95 -21.84
C ASN A 332 18.01 13.92 -20.74
N LYS A 333 17.59 15.18 -20.84
CA LYS A 333 17.86 16.19 -19.82
C LYS A 333 17.24 15.81 -18.46
N ILE A 334 15.96 15.43 -18.46
CA ILE A 334 15.27 15.00 -17.24
C ILE A 334 15.89 13.72 -16.71
N PHE A 335 16.23 12.76 -17.58
CA PHE A 335 16.87 11.51 -17.21
C PHE A 335 18.20 11.73 -16.48
N TYR A 336 18.99 12.67 -16.95
CA TYR A 336 20.30 12.97 -16.35
C TYR A 336 20.17 13.65 -14.97
N TYR A 337 19.36 14.72 -14.87
CA TYR A 337 19.25 15.54 -13.66
C TYR A 337 18.31 14.96 -12.61
N GLU A 338 17.16 14.43 -13.02
CA GLU A 338 16.11 13.95 -12.11
C GLU A 338 16.04 12.42 -12.01
N GLY A 339 16.76 11.70 -12.87
CA GLY A 339 16.88 10.26 -12.86
C GLY A 339 15.84 9.51 -13.69
N LYS A 340 16.06 8.20 -13.79
CA LYS A 340 15.25 7.27 -14.60
C LYS A 340 13.77 7.31 -14.24
N GLN A 341 13.47 7.26 -12.94
CA GLN A 341 12.08 7.20 -12.46
C GLN A 341 11.26 8.44 -12.85
N ALA A 342 11.88 9.61 -12.88
CA ALA A 342 11.21 10.84 -13.29
C ALA A 342 10.71 10.79 -14.75
N VAL A 343 11.54 10.28 -15.67
CA VAL A 343 11.15 10.12 -17.08
C VAL A 343 10.05 9.08 -17.22
N ILE A 344 10.19 7.92 -16.55
CA ILE A 344 9.19 6.85 -16.57
C ILE A 344 7.83 7.38 -16.06
N ASP A 345 7.83 8.13 -14.97
CA ASP A 345 6.60 8.69 -14.38
C ASP A 345 5.95 9.71 -15.32
N ILE A 346 6.72 10.61 -15.94
CA ILE A 346 6.21 11.62 -16.88
C ILE A 346 5.57 10.94 -18.11
N LEU A 347 6.26 9.96 -18.70
CA LEU A 347 5.78 9.24 -19.88
C LEU A 347 4.51 8.42 -19.56
N ASN A 348 4.53 7.67 -18.44
CA ASN A 348 3.37 6.93 -17.97
C ASN A 348 2.19 7.86 -17.66
N PHE A 349 2.43 8.98 -16.99
CA PHE A 349 1.37 9.95 -16.66
C PHE A 349 0.69 10.48 -17.92
N LYS A 350 1.45 10.85 -18.95
CA LYS A 350 0.91 11.28 -20.23
C LYS A 350 0.13 10.16 -20.91
N MET A 351 0.69 8.96 -20.98
CA MET A 351 0.07 7.80 -21.63
C MET A 351 -1.27 7.44 -20.98
N ILE A 352 -1.33 7.43 -19.65
CA ILE A 352 -2.55 7.08 -18.92
C ILE A 352 -3.65 8.14 -19.12
N LYS A 353 -3.29 9.44 -19.12
CA LYS A 353 -4.24 10.54 -19.36
C LYS A 353 -4.62 10.72 -20.84
N SER A 354 -3.92 10.11 -21.77
CA SER A 354 -4.24 10.17 -23.22
C SER A 354 -5.53 9.41 -23.53
N LYS A 355 -6.33 9.91 -24.47
CA LYS A 355 -7.57 9.23 -24.90
C LYS A 355 -7.29 7.88 -25.59
N LYS A 356 -6.25 7.84 -26.41
CA LYS A 356 -5.81 6.64 -27.13
C LYS A 356 -4.43 6.22 -26.64
N PHE A 357 -4.08 4.94 -26.82
CA PHE A 357 -2.73 4.46 -26.61
C PHE A 357 -1.80 5.13 -27.62
N ASP A 358 -0.66 5.63 -27.15
CA ASP A 358 0.34 6.34 -27.96
C ASP A 358 1.58 5.46 -28.08
N GLN A 359 1.81 4.94 -29.29
CA GLN A 359 2.90 4.03 -29.58
C GLN A 359 4.27 4.71 -29.40
N ASN A 360 4.42 5.97 -29.80
CA ASN A 360 5.68 6.70 -29.65
C ASN A 360 6.06 6.91 -28.18
N LEU A 361 5.08 7.24 -27.33
CA LEU A 361 5.32 7.32 -25.88
C LEU A 361 5.70 5.97 -25.28
N PHE A 362 5.12 4.88 -25.78
CA PHE A 362 5.46 3.53 -25.31
C PHE A 362 6.88 3.12 -25.71
N GLU A 363 7.31 3.45 -26.91
CA GLU A 363 8.69 3.21 -27.38
C GLU A 363 9.70 4.00 -26.55
N LEU A 364 9.44 5.30 -26.31
CA LEU A 364 10.25 6.12 -25.41
C LEU A 364 10.30 5.52 -23.99
N LEU A 365 9.18 5.09 -23.47
CA LEU A 365 9.10 4.47 -22.13
C LEU A 365 9.99 3.21 -22.07
N THR A 366 9.92 2.38 -23.11
CA THR A 366 10.73 1.15 -23.21
C THR A 366 12.22 1.47 -23.31
N LEU A 367 12.59 2.50 -24.10
CA LEU A 367 13.96 3.00 -24.19
C LEU A 367 14.50 3.40 -22.81
N TYR A 368 13.78 4.26 -22.07
CA TYR A 368 14.27 4.77 -20.79
C TYR A 368 14.25 3.73 -19.66
N ARG A 369 13.42 2.70 -19.73
CA ARG A 369 13.48 1.57 -18.78
C ARG A 369 14.81 0.84 -18.84
N ASN A 370 15.41 0.72 -20.02
CA ASN A 370 16.65 -0.03 -20.26
C ASN A 370 17.89 0.88 -20.31
N LYS A 371 17.70 2.20 -20.50
CA LYS A 371 18.80 3.16 -20.63
C LYS A 371 19.63 3.26 -19.36
N LEU A 372 20.95 3.18 -19.49
CA LEU A 372 21.89 3.42 -18.41
C LEU A 372 22.16 4.92 -18.29
N LYS A 373 22.36 5.41 -17.06
CA LYS A 373 22.74 6.80 -16.84
C LYS A 373 24.12 7.05 -17.45
N PRO A 374 24.26 7.97 -18.41
CA PRO A 374 25.54 8.27 -19.03
C PRO A 374 26.46 8.92 -17.98
N LYS A 375 27.74 8.62 -18.11
CA LYS A 375 28.80 9.25 -17.30
C LYS A 375 29.44 10.35 -18.12
N MET A 376 29.59 11.54 -17.54
CA MET A 376 30.28 12.65 -18.17
C MET A 376 31.73 12.27 -18.42
N PRO A 377 32.24 12.40 -19.67
CA PRO A 377 33.57 11.96 -20.04
C PRO A 377 34.68 12.90 -19.54
N ILE A 378 34.34 14.12 -19.10
CA ILE A 378 35.29 15.14 -18.68
C ILE A 378 35.09 15.44 -17.20
N GLY A 379 36.07 15.08 -16.39
CA GLY A 379 36.13 15.36 -14.96
C GLY A 379 37.01 16.58 -14.65
N ALA A 380 37.02 16.97 -13.39
CA ALA A 380 37.88 18.03 -12.88
C ALA A 380 39.37 17.76 -13.13
N ASP A 381 39.76 16.49 -12.98
CA ASP A 381 41.12 15.98 -13.24
C ASP A 381 41.60 16.28 -14.67
N ILE A 382 40.73 16.04 -15.65
CA ILE A 382 41.04 16.32 -17.06
C ILE A 382 41.17 17.83 -17.30
N LEU A 383 40.32 18.66 -16.71
CA LEU A 383 40.41 20.11 -16.83
C LEU A 383 41.68 20.66 -16.19
N MET A 384 42.11 20.13 -15.07
CA MET A 384 43.35 20.53 -14.39
C MET A 384 44.61 20.05 -15.14
N THR A 385 44.64 18.81 -15.61
CA THR A 385 45.83 18.21 -16.21
C THR A 385 46.01 18.55 -17.67
N LYS A 386 44.97 18.45 -18.49
CA LYS A 386 45.04 18.67 -19.96
C LYS A 386 44.87 20.15 -20.33
N PHE A 387 44.04 20.89 -19.59
CA PHE A 387 43.70 22.27 -19.91
C PHE A 387 44.30 23.29 -18.90
N GLN A 388 45.09 22.83 -17.92
CA GLN A 388 45.83 23.64 -16.96
C GLN A 388 44.94 24.63 -16.16
N ILE A 389 43.69 24.27 -15.92
CA ILE A 389 42.77 25.10 -15.13
C ILE A 389 43.04 24.83 -13.64
N PRO A 390 43.39 25.86 -12.85
CA PRO A 390 43.70 25.67 -11.43
C PRO A 390 42.43 25.25 -10.65
N GLU A 391 42.65 24.50 -9.57
CA GLU A 391 41.58 24.17 -8.64
C GLU A 391 40.94 25.42 -8.06
N GLY A 392 39.59 25.44 -7.98
CA GLY A 392 38.86 26.55 -7.40
C GLY A 392 37.47 26.76 -8.04
N LYS A 393 36.84 27.88 -7.67
CA LYS A 393 35.50 28.26 -8.10
C LYS A 393 35.33 28.30 -9.62
N GLN A 394 36.35 28.75 -10.35
CA GLN A 394 36.36 28.85 -11.81
C GLN A 394 36.31 27.44 -12.46
N LEU A 395 37.07 26.48 -11.94
CA LEU A 395 37.02 25.08 -12.38
C LEU A 395 35.61 24.52 -12.25
N GLY A 396 34.95 24.72 -11.13
CA GLY A 396 33.57 24.26 -10.89
C GLY A 396 32.55 24.88 -11.86
N LEU A 397 32.68 26.17 -12.16
CA LEU A 397 31.82 26.87 -13.11
C LEU A 397 32.00 26.32 -14.54
N LYS A 398 33.27 26.17 -15.00
CA LYS A 398 33.57 25.62 -16.32
C LYS A 398 33.09 24.15 -16.45
N LEU A 399 33.29 23.33 -15.41
CA LEU A 399 32.80 21.96 -15.37
C LEU A 399 31.28 21.90 -15.56
N LYS A 400 30.55 22.77 -14.86
CA LYS A 400 29.10 22.88 -14.98
C LYS A 400 28.65 23.32 -16.38
N MET A 401 29.32 24.26 -17.01
CA MET A 401 29.02 24.69 -18.39
C MET A 401 29.27 23.56 -19.38
N ILE A 402 30.34 22.80 -19.21
CA ILE A 402 30.66 21.62 -20.06
C ILE A 402 29.60 20.53 -19.86
N GLU A 403 29.18 20.27 -18.62
CA GLU A 403 28.12 19.32 -18.30
C GLU A 403 26.79 19.71 -18.96
N GLU A 404 26.40 20.98 -18.88
CA GLU A 404 25.18 21.51 -19.51
C GLU A 404 25.22 21.37 -21.04
N GLU A 405 26.35 21.69 -21.68
CA GLU A 405 26.55 21.53 -23.12
C GLU A 405 26.48 20.06 -23.52
N TRP A 406 27.17 19.18 -22.80
CA TRP A 406 27.16 17.74 -23.04
C TRP A 406 25.74 17.13 -22.92
N VAL A 407 24.98 17.52 -21.91
CA VAL A 407 23.58 17.09 -21.76
C VAL A 407 22.68 17.64 -22.85
N ASN A 408 22.87 18.92 -23.24
CA ASN A 408 22.09 19.56 -24.29
C ASN A 408 22.39 19.00 -25.69
N ASN A 409 23.53 18.33 -25.86
CA ASN A 409 23.99 17.73 -27.11
C ASN A 409 23.91 16.18 -27.06
N ASP A 410 22.86 15.67 -26.42
CA ASP A 410 22.54 14.24 -26.31
C ASP A 410 23.72 13.38 -25.82
N PHE A 411 24.42 13.89 -24.81
CA PHE A 411 25.57 13.25 -24.16
C PHE A 411 26.81 13.11 -25.08
N GLN A 412 26.96 14.02 -26.00
CA GLN A 412 28.13 14.14 -26.87
C GLN A 412 28.79 15.50 -26.66
N ILE A 413 30.10 15.54 -26.59
CA ILE A 413 30.87 16.76 -26.56
C ILE A 413 32.23 16.56 -27.24
N SER A 414 32.58 17.47 -28.13
CA SER A 414 33.89 17.48 -28.81
C SER A 414 34.92 18.28 -28.02
N GLU A 415 36.19 17.99 -28.26
CA GLU A 415 37.30 18.73 -27.65
C GLU A 415 37.25 20.23 -28.01
N GLN A 416 36.84 20.56 -29.25
CA GLN A 416 36.67 21.93 -29.67
C GLN A 416 35.59 22.68 -28.88
N GLN A 417 34.47 22.02 -28.60
CA GLN A 417 33.42 22.61 -27.77
C GLN A 417 33.91 22.85 -26.35
N VAL A 418 34.70 21.93 -25.81
CA VAL A 418 35.33 22.12 -24.49
C VAL A 418 36.27 23.32 -24.51
N LYS A 419 37.18 23.42 -25.50
CA LYS A 419 38.08 24.57 -25.64
C LYS A 419 37.34 25.90 -25.74
N ASN A 420 36.26 25.94 -26.52
CA ASN A 420 35.43 27.15 -26.59
C ASN A 420 34.77 27.55 -25.26
N ILE A 421 34.33 26.59 -24.47
CA ILE A 421 33.73 26.88 -23.14
C ILE A 421 34.79 27.37 -22.14
N ILE A 422 36.00 26.86 -22.23
CA ILE A 422 37.10 27.24 -21.33
C ILE A 422 37.88 28.44 -21.81
N ASN A 423 37.56 28.98 -23.02
CA ASN A 423 38.21 30.12 -23.66
C ASN A 423 39.70 29.89 -23.97
N ILE A 424 40.05 28.76 -24.53
CA ILE A 424 41.38 28.38 -25.00
C ILE A 424 41.36 28.09 -26.53
#